data_d65e5621fee22f0ea21fa24309578df0
#
_entry.id   d65e5621fee22f0ea21fa24309578df0
#
_cell.length_a   1.000
_cell.length_b   1.000
_cell.length_c   1.000
_cell.angle_alpha   90.00
_cell.angle_beta   90.00
_cell.angle_gamma   90.00
#
_symmetry.space_group_name_H-M   'P 1'
#
loop_
_entity.id
_entity.type
_entity.pdbx_description
1 polymer ?
#
loop_
_entity_poly.entity_id
_entity_poly.type
_entity_poly.pdbx_seq_one_letter_code
_entity_poly.pdbx_strand_id
1 'polypeptide(L)'
;MGTSGSSSEESHAATESANIKRPTDDTVTMPNVGDTAPDFTAPMATGEVESFTLSDHLDEAPLVLAFFPAAFTTTCMTELSTFQARLAAFEEVGATVYGISIDTPFTLNELRTQHGIEYPLISDTNRELIEKYDVSMDFEKYGVYDLAKRSVFVVDGDGVVTYAWVSDDPTVEPDYEAVEEAAAAAE
;
A
#
# COMPACT_ATOMS: atom_id res chain seq x y z
N MET A 1 45.93 -57.57 -16.32
CA MET A 1 46.09 -56.22 -16.85
C MET A 1 44.86 -55.45 -16.39
N GLY A 2 45.08 -54.62 -15.43
CA GLY A 2 44.05 -53.81 -14.81
C GLY A 2 43.78 -52.54 -15.58
N THR A 3 42.66 -51.92 -15.39
CA THR A 3 42.47 -50.47 -15.45
C THR A 3 41.37 -50.04 -14.49
N SER A 4 41.77 -49.26 -13.57
CA SER A 4 40.96 -48.54 -12.57
C SER A 4 40.03 -47.52 -13.27
N GLY A 5 38.77 -47.54 -12.91
CA GLY A 5 37.83 -46.48 -13.21
C GLY A 5 37.59 -45.64 -11.95
N SER A 6 38.09 -44.41 -11.98
CA SER A 6 37.90 -43.41 -10.94
C SER A 6 36.48 -42.82 -11.03
N SER A 7 35.68 -42.98 -9.99
CA SER A 7 34.40 -42.29 -9.82
C SER A 7 34.68 -40.94 -9.20
N SER A 8 34.46 -39.87 -9.95
CA SER A 8 34.43 -38.49 -9.43
C SER A 8 33.06 -38.21 -8.87
N GLU A 9 32.97 -38.12 -7.54
CA GLU A 9 31.78 -37.60 -6.81
C GLU A 9 31.74 -36.07 -6.99
N GLU A 10 30.84 -35.62 -7.82
CA GLU A 10 30.50 -34.20 -7.86
C GLU A 10 29.65 -33.84 -6.65
N SER A 11 30.31 -33.18 -5.71
CA SER A 11 29.69 -32.54 -4.56
C SER A 11 28.85 -31.36 -5.04
N HIS A 12 27.51 -31.51 -5.03
CA HIS A 12 26.60 -30.38 -5.17
C HIS A 12 26.62 -29.59 -3.87
N ALA A 13 27.36 -28.48 -3.86
CA ALA A 13 27.27 -27.48 -2.83
C ALA A 13 25.89 -26.81 -2.93
N ALA A 14 25.04 -27.06 -1.94
CA ALA A 14 23.81 -26.33 -1.75
C ALA A 14 24.15 -24.86 -1.48
N THR A 15 23.80 -23.99 -2.43
CA THR A 15 23.90 -22.56 -2.26
C THR A 15 22.81 -22.15 -1.28
N GLU A 16 23.20 -21.91 -0.06
CA GLU A 16 22.38 -21.30 0.98
C GLU A 16 22.00 -19.88 0.51
N SER A 17 20.75 -19.72 0.10
CA SER A 17 20.21 -18.40 -0.21
C SER A 17 20.24 -17.58 1.06
N ALA A 18 21.21 -16.67 1.15
CA ALA A 18 21.25 -15.68 2.19
C ALA A 18 19.97 -14.82 2.09
N ASN A 19 19.08 -15.01 3.05
CA ASN A 19 17.95 -14.13 3.26
C ASN A 19 18.52 -12.76 3.68
N ILE A 20 18.67 -11.86 2.71
CA ILE A 20 19.10 -10.48 2.95
C ILE A 20 17.90 -9.77 3.57
N LYS A 21 17.77 -9.90 4.90
CA LYS A 21 16.88 -9.07 5.68
C LYS A 21 17.39 -7.65 5.56
N ARG A 22 16.60 -6.76 4.93
CA ARG A 22 16.92 -5.32 4.93
C ARG A 22 17.06 -4.85 6.37
N PRO A 23 18.00 -3.94 6.70
CA PRO A 23 18.04 -3.36 8.03
C PRO A 23 16.73 -2.62 8.26
N THR A 24 15.94 -3.07 9.22
CA THR A 24 14.80 -2.32 9.73
C THR A 24 15.37 -1.14 10.50
N ASP A 25 15.02 0.08 10.10
CA ASP A 25 15.27 1.26 10.92
C ASP A 25 14.35 1.11 12.14
N ASP A 26 14.92 0.78 13.29
CA ASP A 26 14.21 0.53 14.56
C ASP A 26 13.47 1.78 15.12
N THR A 27 13.41 2.87 14.34
CA THR A 27 12.77 4.14 14.72
C THR A 27 11.48 4.44 13.93
N VAL A 28 11.16 3.64 12.89
CA VAL A 28 9.93 3.85 12.12
C VAL A 28 8.74 3.36 12.95
N THR A 29 7.83 4.24 13.25
CA THR A 29 6.56 3.94 13.91
C THR A 29 5.42 4.43 13.04
N MET A 30 4.29 3.71 13.09
CA MET A 30 3.07 4.14 12.42
C MET A 30 2.72 5.58 12.82
N PRO A 31 2.44 6.47 11.86
CA PRO A 31 2.05 7.84 12.18
C PRO A 31 0.71 7.87 12.91
N ASN A 32 0.68 8.57 14.04
CA ASN A 32 -0.53 8.78 14.82
C ASN A 32 -1.21 10.10 14.43
N VAL A 33 -2.44 10.27 14.86
CA VAL A 33 -3.13 11.55 14.74
C VAL A 33 -2.32 12.66 15.44
N GLY A 34 -2.03 13.72 14.68
CA GLY A 34 -1.19 14.83 15.10
C GLY A 34 0.28 14.75 14.65
N ASP A 35 0.72 13.61 14.11
CA ASP A 35 2.06 13.48 13.52
C ASP A 35 2.09 14.01 12.08
N THR A 36 3.25 14.46 11.63
CA THR A 36 3.45 14.75 10.21
C THR A 36 3.43 13.43 9.41
N ALA A 37 2.61 13.38 8.36
CA ALA A 37 2.57 12.23 7.46
C ALA A 37 3.94 12.01 6.79
N PRO A 38 4.48 10.78 6.79
CA PRO A 38 5.73 10.50 6.10
C PRO A 38 5.63 10.83 4.61
N ASP A 39 6.47 11.76 4.14
CA ASP A 39 6.51 12.12 2.73
C ASP A 39 7.09 11.00 1.87
N PHE A 40 6.56 10.84 0.66
CA PHE A 40 7.01 9.82 -0.28
C PHE A 40 6.79 10.22 -1.73
N THR A 41 7.55 9.58 -2.61
CA THR A 41 7.34 9.63 -4.06
C THR A 41 7.15 8.22 -4.59
N ALA A 42 6.09 7.98 -5.37
CA ALA A 42 5.77 6.67 -5.93
C ALA A 42 5.06 6.79 -7.29
N PRO A 43 5.08 5.73 -8.12
CA PRO A 43 4.28 5.68 -9.34
C PRO A 43 2.78 5.67 -9.02
N MET A 44 2.00 6.42 -9.76
CA MET A 44 0.56 6.52 -9.64
C MET A 44 -0.12 6.11 -10.96
N ALA A 45 -1.17 5.31 -10.84
CA ALA A 45 -2.01 4.84 -11.94
C ALA A 45 -3.25 5.75 -12.06
N THR A 46 -3.36 6.48 -13.17
CA THR A 46 -4.47 7.39 -13.50
C THR A 46 -5.14 7.06 -14.83
N GLY A 47 -4.75 5.95 -15.44
CA GLY A 47 -4.95 5.56 -16.84
C GLY A 47 -3.60 5.53 -17.55
N GLU A 48 -2.74 6.48 -17.24
CA GLU A 48 -1.31 6.45 -17.52
C GLU A 48 -0.52 6.13 -16.24
N VAL A 49 0.80 6.16 -16.29
CA VAL A 49 1.65 6.03 -15.10
C VAL A 49 2.35 7.37 -14.90
N GLU A 50 2.04 8.00 -13.79
CA GLU A 50 2.58 9.31 -13.41
C GLU A 50 3.41 9.18 -12.13
N SER A 51 4.14 10.23 -11.77
CA SER A 51 4.84 10.32 -10.49
C SER A 51 3.97 11.10 -9.51
N PHE A 52 3.78 10.55 -8.33
CA PHE A 52 3.08 11.21 -7.21
C PHE A 52 4.07 11.48 -6.09
N THR A 53 4.06 12.68 -5.54
CA THR A 53 4.77 13.03 -4.30
C THR A 53 3.77 13.62 -3.32
N LEU A 54 3.66 13.09 -2.11
CA LEU A 54 2.65 13.50 -1.13
C LEU A 54 2.68 15.02 -0.86
N SER A 55 3.89 15.56 -0.61
CA SER A 55 4.08 16.99 -0.33
C SER A 55 3.69 17.93 -1.48
N ASP A 56 3.70 17.43 -2.72
CA ASP A 56 3.31 18.22 -3.91
C ASP A 56 1.78 18.26 -4.11
N HIS A 57 1.01 17.47 -3.36
CA HIS A 57 -0.45 17.33 -3.47
C HIS A 57 -1.20 17.81 -2.20
N LEU A 58 -0.51 18.46 -1.27
CA LEU A 58 -1.15 18.98 -0.05
C LEU A 58 -2.16 20.11 -0.33
N ASP A 59 -2.11 20.74 -1.48
CA ASP A 59 -3.11 21.70 -1.95
C ASP A 59 -4.43 21.04 -2.37
N GLU A 60 -4.44 19.72 -2.55
CA GLU A 60 -5.63 18.90 -2.84
C GLU A 60 -6.21 18.26 -1.55
N ALA A 61 -5.67 18.62 -0.38
CA ALA A 61 -6.12 18.06 0.91
C ALA A 61 -7.55 18.51 1.24
N PRO A 62 -8.28 17.70 2.05
CA PRO A 62 -7.81 16.49 2.75
C PRO A 62 -7.49 15.30 1.85
N LEU A 63 -6.37 14.61 2.11
CA LEU A 63 -5.97 13.43 1.36
C LEU A 63 -6.33 12.16 2.14
N VAL A 64 -7.09 11.26 1.53
CA VAL A 64 -7.42 9.95 2.08
C VAL A 64 -6.51 8.90 1.48
N LEU A 65 -5.58 8.37 2.27
CA LEU A 65 -4.61 7.35 1.87
C LEU A 65 -5.12 5.98 2.34
N ALA A 66 -5.69 5.18 1.43
CA ALA A 66 -6.25 3.88 1.72
C ALA A 66 -5.32 2.75 1.25
N PHE A 67 -4.61 2.12 2.18
CA PHE A 67 -3.74 0.99 1.90
C PHE A 67 -4.55 -0.31 1.86
N PHE A 68 -4.30 -1.14 0.86
CA PHE A 68 -4.93 -2.46 0.72
C PHE A 68 -3.90 -3.53 0.37
N PRO A 69 -4.08 -4.79 0.82
CA PRO A 69 -3.08 -5.84 0.70
C PRO A 69 -2.70 -6.20 -0.73
N ALA A 70 -3.66 -6.47 -1.60
CA ALA A 70 -3.38 -6.94 -2.95
C ALA A 70 -4.57 -6.73 -3.91
N ALA A 71 -4.27 -6.33 -5.13
CA ALA A 71 -5.24 -6.23 -6.22
C ALA A 71 -5.92 -7.58 -6.50
N PHE A 72 -7.17 -7.52 -6.99
CA PHE A 72 -7.99 -8.67 -7.39
C PHE A 72 -8.33 -9.67 -6.29
N THR A 73 -8.15 -9.32 -5.01
CA THR A 73 -8.64 -10.12 -3.87
C THR A 73 -10.02 -9.63 -3.45
N THR A 74 -10.88 -10.54 -2.95
CA THR A 74 -12.31 -10.26 -2.71
C THR A 74 -12.53 -9.04 -1.82
N THR A 75 -11.93 -9.01 -0.63
CA THR A 75 -12.13 -7.92 0.34
C THR A 75 -11.55 -6.60 -0.18
N CYS A 76 -10.37 -6.63 -0.84
CA CYS A 76 -9.78 -5.42 -1.42
C CYS A 76 -10.65 -4.86 -2.54
N MET A 77 -11.24 -5.72 -3.37
CA MET A 77 -12.16 -5.26 -4.42
C MET A 77 -13.44 -4.67 -3.85
N THR A 78 -13.96 -5.23 -2.73
CA THR A 78 -15.11 -4.66 -2.03
C THR A 78 -14.78 -3.27 -1.48
N GLU A 79 -13.64 -3.11 -0.82
CA GLU A 79 -13.18 -1.82 -0.30
C GLU A 79 -13.03 -0.77 -1.40
N LEU A 80 -12.30 -1.09 -2.47
CA LEU A 80 -12.10 -0.16 -3.59
C LEU A 80 -13.43 0.26 -4.23
N SER A 81 -14.36 -0.69 -4.40
CA SER A 81 -15.68 -0.40 -4.95
C SER A 81 -16.53 0.43 -3.97
N THR A 82 -16.36 0.26 -2.66
CA THR A 82 -17.06 1.05 -1.66
C THR A 82 -16.55 2.49 -1.63
N PHE A 83 -15.23 2.71 -1.70
CA PHE A 83 -14.68 4.06 -1.89
C PHE A 83 -15.18 4.69 -3.19
N GLN A 84 -15.25 3.92 -4.29
CA GLN A 84 -15.80 4.43 -5.55
C GLN A 84 -17.27 4.84 -5.42
N ALA A 85 -18.09 4.04 -4.76
CA ALA A 85 -19.50 4.36 -4.55
C ALA A 85 -19.71 5.60 -3.67
N ARG A 86 -18.73 5.93 -2.83
CA ARG A 86 -18.74 7.09 -1.91
C ARG A 86 -17.89 8.26 -2.41
N LEU A 87 -17.28 8.15 -3.60
CA LEU A 87 -16.33 9.15 -4.11
C LEU A 87 -16.93 10.56 -4.13
N ALA A 88 -18.18 10.70 -4.56
CA ALA A 88 -18.88 11.98 -4.58
C ALA A 88 -19.03 12.63 -3.18
N ALA A 89 -19.18 11.82 -2.12
CA ALA A 89 -19.23 12.34 -0.76
C ALA A 89 -17.87 12.87 -0.29
N PHE A 90 -16.77 12.22 -0.66
CA PHE A 90 -15.43 12.73 -0.41
C PHE A 90 -15.16 14.02 -1.19
N GLU A 91 -15.56 14.08 -2.48
CA GLU A 91 -15.43 15.28 -3.30
C GLU A 91 -16.25 16.46 -2.77
N GLU A 92 -17.43 16.23 -2.20
CA GLU A 92 -18.26 17.27 -1.59
C GLU A 92 -17.59 17.97 -0.40
N VAL A 93 -16.72 17.26 0.32
CA VAL A 93 -15.90 17.82 1.41
C VAL A 93 -14.49 18.20 0.96
N GLY A 94 -14.24 18.26 -0.35
CA GLY A 94 -12.96 18.65 -0.93
C GLY A 94 -11.85 17.60 -0.78
N ALA A 95 -12.17 16.38 -0.33
CA ALA A 95 -11.18 15.34 -0.09
C ALA A 95 -10.83 14.56 -1.36
N THR A 96 -9.55 14.23 -1.50
CA THR A 96 -9.03 13.39 -2.58
C THR A 96 -8.66 12.00 -2.04
N VAL A 97 -9.18 10.95 -2.68
CA VAL A 97 -8.93 9.54 -2.29
C VAL A 97 -7.82 8.93 -3.13
N TYR A 98 -6.88 8.25 -2.49
CA TYR A 98 -5.82 7.46 -3.10
C TYR A 98 -5.83 6.05 -2.53
N GLY A 99 -5.95 5.03 -3.41
CA GLY A 99 -5.71 3.64 -3.00
C GLY A 99 -4.22 3.30 -3.15
N ILE A 100 -3.67 2.54 -2.21
CA ILE A 100 -2.23 2.22 -2.19
C ILE A 100 -2.04 0.72 -1.99
N SER A 101 -1.28 0.07 -2.86
CA SER A 101 -0.86 -1.32 -2.70
C SER A 101 0.52 -1.58 -3.29
N ILE A 102 1.08 -2.76 -3.00
CA ILE A 102 2.37 -3.19 -3.54
C ILE A 102 2.30 -3.63 -5.01
N ASP A 103 1.12 -3.65 -5.62
CA ASP A 103 0.96 -4.03 -7.02
C ASP A 103 1.64 -3.03 -7.96
N THR A 104 2.07 -3.49 -9.12
CA THR A 104 2.69 -2.60 -10.11
C THR A 104 1.69 -1.56 -10.64
N PRO A 105 2.12 -0.36 -11.07
CA PRO A 105 1.20 0.64 -11.60
C PRO A 105 0.45 0.16 -12.85
N PHE A 106 1.02 -0.78 -13.59
CA PHE A 106 0.34 -1.41 -14.75
C PHE A 106 -0.82 -2.30 -14.31
N THR A 107 -0.63 -3.10 -13.25
CA THR A 107 -1.69 -3.92 -12.64
C THR A 107 -2.81 -3.03 -12.09
N LEU A 108 -2.45 -1.92 -11.43
CA LEU A 108 -3.42 -0.98 -10.88
C LEU A 108 -4.21 -0.24 -11.97
N ASN A 109 -3.60 0.11 -13.10
CA ASN A 109 -4.33 0.67 -14.23
C ASN A 109 -5.33 -0.32 -14.84
N GLU A 110 -4.95 -1.59 -14.96
CA GLU A 110 -5.86 -2.63 -15.43
C GLU A 110 -7.03 -2.85 -14.46
N LEU A 111 -6.74 -2.89 -13.15
CA LEU A 111 -7.75 -2.99 -12.11
C LEU A 111 -8.75 -1.82 -12.17
N ARG A 112 -8.27 -0.58 -12.29
CA ARG A 112 -9.12 0.61 -12.46
C ARG A 112 -10.06 0.46 -13.65
N THR A 113 -9.52 0.03 -14.79
CA THR A 113 -10.30 -0.15 -16.03
C THR A 113 -11.37 -1.23 -15.87
N GLN A 114 -11.01 -2.40 -15.32
CA GLN A 114 -11.93 -3.54 -15.20
C GLN A 114 -13.06 -3.29 -14.20
N HIS A 115 -12.81 -2.52 -13.14
CA HIS A 115 -13.74 -2.31 -12.03
C HIS A 115 -14.34 -0.91 -11.98
N GLY A 116 -14.04 -0.05 -12.96
CA GLY A 116 -14.59 1.31 -13.03
C GLY A 116 -14.15 2.17 -11.83
N ILE A 117 -12.91 2.02 -11.36
CA ILE A 117 -12.34 2.86 -10.31
C ILE A 117 -11.83 4.16 -10.93
N GLU A 118 -12.41 5.29 -10.55
CA GLU A 118 -12.12 6.60 -11.11
C GLU A 118 -11.00 7.34 -10.35
N TYR A 119 -10.89 7.12 -9.03
CA TYR A 119 -9.81 7.72 -8.24
C TYR A 119 -8.45 7.06 -8.51
N PRO A 120 -7.34 7.80 -8.28
CA PRO A 120 -5.99 7.31 -8.52
C PRO A 120 -5.58 6.17 -7.58
N LEU A 121 -4.73 5.26 -8.10
CA LEU A 121 -4.11 4.20 -7.31
C LEU A 121 -2.59 4.36 -7.33
N ILE A 122 -1.96 4.38 -6.15
CA ILE A 122 -0.52 4.53 -5.96
C ILE A 122 0.12 3.14 -5.82
N SER A 123 1.23 2.95 -6.52
CA SER A 123 1.96 1.70 -6.54
C SER A 123 3.16 1.75 -5.59
N ASP A 124 3.08 0.99 -4.51
CA ASP A 124 4.20 0.74 -3.59
C ASP A 124 4.95 -0.55 -3.97
N THR A 125 5.24 -0.73 -5.27
CA THR A 125 5.89 -1.95 -5.78
C THR A 125 7.28 -2.17 -5.17
N ASN A 126 7.92 -1.13 -4.62
CA ASN A 126 9.20 -1.19 -3.93
C ASN A 126 9.06 -1.38 -2.41
N ARG A 127 7.85 -1.39 -1.87
CA ARG A 127 7.53 -1.57 -0.44
C ARG A 127 8.10 -0.48 0.47
N GLU A 128 8.33 0.71 -0.06
CA GLU A 128 8.86 1.84 0.70
C GLU A 128 7.78 2.52 1.56
N LEU A 129 6.54 2.56 1.07
CA LEU A 129 5.43 3.20 1.76
C LEU A 129 4.96 2.38 2.95
N ILE A 130 4.77 1.06 2.76
CA ILE A 130 4.37 0.17 3.87
C ILE A 130 5.42 0.12 4.98
N GLU A 131 6.72 0.29 4.64
CA GLU A 131 7.77 0.45 5.63
C GLU A 131 7.67 1.81 6.33
N LYS A 132 7.53 2.93 5.58
CA LYS A 132 7.44 4.29 6.14
C LYS A 132 6.24 4.51 7.07
N TYR A 133 5.11 3.87 6.75
CA TYR A 133 3.88 3.96 7.54
C TYR A 133 3.75 2.86 8.59
N ASP A 134 4.72 1.93 8.66
CA ASP A 134 4.71 0.76 9.56
C ASP A 134 3.42 -0.08 9.43
N VAL A 135 2.99 -0.30 8.19
CA VAL A 135 1.79 -1.06 7.83
C VAL A 135 2.10 -2.30 7.01
N SER A 136 3.25 -2.90 7.21
CA SER A 136 3.62 -4.17 6.57
C SER A 136 3.00 -5.38 7.28
N MET A 137 2.60 -6.38 6.49
CA MET A 137 2.10 -7.68 6.99
C MET A 137 2.50 -8.84 6.08
N ASP A 138 2.51 -10.04 6.67
CA ASP A 138 2.81 -11.27 5.95
C ASP A 138 1.59 -12.19 5.86
N PHE A 139 1.36 -12.76 4.66
CA PHE A 139 0.43 -13.85 4.45
C PHE A 139 1.21 -15.17 4.37
N GLU A 140 1.76 -15.62 5.49
CA GLU A 140 2.59 -16.82 5.59
C GLU A 140 1.91 -18.06 5.00
N LYS A 141 0.59 -18.20 5.20
CA LYS A 141 -0.21 -19.30 4.65
C LYS A 141 -0.08 -19.45 3.14
N TYR A 142 0.13 -18.33 2.44
CA TYR A 142 0.25 -18.30 0.98
C TYR A 142 1.70 -18.07 0.51
N GLY A 143 2.65 -17.93 1.44
CA GLY A 143 4.05 -17.62 1.14
C GLY A 143 4.22 -16.24 0.51
N VAL A 144 3.36 -15.28 0.86
CA VAL A 144 3.42 -13.90 0.38
C VAL A 144 3.77 -12.99 1.56
N TYR A 145 4.79 -12.16 1.36
CA TYR A 145 5.39 -11.35 2.40
C TYR A 145 5.41 -9.88 2.00
N ASP A 146 5.53 -9.01 3.01
CA ASP A 146 5.61 -7.56 2.84
C ASP A 146 4.43 -6.99 2.01
N LEU A 147 3.22 -7.35 2.39
CA LEU A 147 1.97 -6.74 1.89
C LEU A 147 1.58 -5.54 2.75
N ALA A 148 0.73 -4.67 2.22
CA ALA A 148 0.11 -3.64 3.05
C ALA A 148 -0.92 -4.24 4.01
N LYS A 149 -0.88 -3.84 5.29
CA LYS A 149 -2.06 -3.95 6.16
C LYS A 149 -3.15 -3.06 5.59
N ARG A 150 -4.41 -3.52 5.73
CA ARG A 150 -5.53 -2.64 5.41
C ARG A 150 -5.54 -1.48 6.39
N SER A 151 -5.37 -0.27 5.88
CA SER A 151 -5.25 0.92 6.71
C SER A 151 -5.71 2.16 5.97
N VAL A 152 -6.20 3.15 6.71
CA VAL A 152 -6.63 4.44 6.17
C VAL A 152 -6.03 5.56 7.02
N PHE A 153 -5.39 6.52 6.36
CA PHE A 153 -4.92 7.76 6.95
C PHE A 153 -5.57 8.94 6.25
N VAL A 154 -6.01 9.94 7.00
CA VAL A 154 -6.43 11.23 6.45
C VAL A 154 -5.36 12.25 6.80
N VAL A 155 -4.92 13.01 5.80
CA VAL A 155 -3.86 14.02 5.91
C VAL A 155 -4.44 15.37 5.51
N ASP A 156 -4.25 16.38 6.36
CA ASP A 156 -4.69 17.75 6.10
C ASP A 156 -3.71 18.55 5.21
N GLY A 157 -4.07 19.79 4.88
CA GLY A 157 -3.26 20.69 4.03
C GLY A 157 -1.90 21.10 4.63
N ASP A 158 -1.69 20.92 5.92
CA ASP A 158 -0.40 21.13 6.60
C ASP A 158 0.46 19.85 6.61
N GLY A 159 -0.05 18.76 6.02
CA GLY A 159 0.63 17.46 5.98
C GLY A 159 0.55 16.69 7.31
N VAL A 160 -0.42 17.01 8.15
CA VAL A 160 -0.62 16.35 9.45
C VAL A 160 -1.68 15.25 9.33
N VAL A 161 -1.43 14.10 9.95
CA VAL A 161 -2.40 13.01 10.05
C VAL A 161 -3.53 13.41 11.01
N THR A 162 -4.75 13.50 10.51
CA THR A 162 -5.95 13.83 11.29
C THR A 162 -6.79 12.61 11.65
N TYR A 163 -6.61 11.50 10.92
CA TYR A 163 -7.24 10.21 11.18
C TYR A 163 -6.28 9.08 10.83
N ALA A 164 -6.26 8.04 11.66
CA ALA A 164 -5.49 6.82 11.42
C ALA A 164 -6.29 5.60 11.87
N TRP A 165 -6.45 4.64 10.97
CA TRP A 165 -7.04 3.34 11.25
C TRP A 165 -6.23 2.25 10.59
N VAL A 166 -5.89 1.19 11.31
CA VAL A 166 -5.12 0.04 10.81
C VAL A 166 -5.73 -1.25 11.33
N SER A 167 -5.85 -2.25 10.48
CA SER A 167 -6.30 -3.59 10.84
C SER A 167 -5.19 -4.62 10.65
N ASP A 168 -4.98 -5.45 11.68
CA ASP A 168 -4.14 -6.66 11.57
C ASP A 168 -4.87 -7.81 10.87
N ASP A 169 -6.21 -7.72 10.75
CA ASP A 169 -7.03 -8.69 10.02
C ASP A 169 -7.36 -8.15 8.62
N PRO A 170 -6.82 -8.75 7.55
CA PRO A 170 -7.02 -8.28 6.19
C PRO A 170 -8.48 -8.42 5.68
N THR A 171 -9.34 -9.09 6.43
CA THR A 171 -10.76 -9.27 6.09
C THR A 171 -11.66 -8.18 6.69
N VAL A 172 -11.13 -7.36 7.58
CA VAL A 172 -11.86 -6.25 8.21
C VAL A 172 -11.73 -4.99 7.35
N GLU A 173 -12.85 -4.43 6.96
CA GLU A 173 -12.93 -3.16 6.23
C GLU A 173 -12.97 -1.95 7.18
N PRO A 174 -12.55 -0.74 6.72
CA PRO A 174 -12.67 0.47 7.53
C PRO A 174 -14.14 0.88 7.72
N ASP A 175 -14.38 1.68 8.75
CA ASP A 175 -15.64 2.42 8.88
C ASP A 175 -15.59 3.63 7.92
N TYR A 176 -16.24 3.50 6.79
CA TYR A 176 -16.21 4.51 5.72
C TYR A 176 -16.91 5.81 6.13
N GLU A 177 -17.94 5.77 7.00
CA GLU A 177 -18.56 6.96 7.55
C GLU A 177 -17.57 7.74 8.44
N ALA A 178 -16.85 7.03 9.30
CA ALA A 178 -15.82 7.65 10.13
C ALA A 178 -14.68 8.27 9.30
N VAL A 179 -14.32 7.66 8.17
CA VAL A 179 -13.32 8.23 7.23
C VAL A 179 -13.86 9.50 6.56
N GLU A 180 -15.13 9.51 6.10
CA GLU A 180 -15.78 10.70 5.52
C GLU A 180 -15.87 11.84 6.55
N GLU A 181 -16.31 11.54 7.78
CA GLU A 181 -16.38 12.52 8.87
C GLU A 181 -14.99 13.10 9.20
N ALA A 182 -13.96 12.26 9.23
CA ALA A 182 -12.59 12.68 9.47
C ALA A 182 -12.08 13.58 8.33
N ALA A 183 -12.36 13.24 7.07
CA ALA A 183 -12.01 14.06 5.93
C ALA A 183 -12.72 15.43 5.97
N ALA A 184 -14.03 15.45 6.29
CA ALA A 184 -14.77 16.69 6.43
C ALA A 184 -14.28 17.59 7.58
N ALA A 185 -13.64 17.01 8.60
CA ALA A 185 -13.09 17.74 9.75
C ALA A 185 -11.63 18.20 9.56
N ALA A 186 -10.97 17.78 8.47
CA ALA A 186 -9.57 18.03 8.20
C ALA A 186 -9.32 19.26 7.30
N GLU A 187 -10.32 20.14 7.11
CA GLU A 187 -10.23 21.41 6.36
C GLU A 187 -9.23 22.41 6.98
#